data_8d2743e8ef97f29538c4bcee8ec1164b
#
_entry.id   8d2743e8ef97f29538c4bcee8ec1164b
#
_cell.length_a   1.000
_cell.length_b   1.000
_cell.length_c   1.000
_cell.angle_alpha   90.00
_cell.angle_beta   90.00
_cell.angle_gamma   90.00
#
_symmetry.space_group_name_H-M   'P 1'
#
loop_
_entity.id
_entity.type
_entity.pdbx_description
1 polymer ?
#
loop_
_entity_poly.entity_id
_entity_poly.type
_entity_poly.pdbx_seq_one_letter_code
_entity_poly.pdbx_strand_id
1 'polypeptide(L)'
;LNMTPEQLRSKIASEGWDEEFVDKAIENATIGENDVYTNNLSLEDEILRDDDETIRIVYCYQRLLDEDNIPGIYCTVFCNEVPDLYAKHTLMDYAHGGYPFVVSTFEKTSKRLYASRSVPEVGEAFQQVVKVETDASIDRQSLATVPPLEHPLGRCPTRYGPGVRIPYRTPGEVRFADTPRFDAGSIEVRRLMQESFDRYFGNNAPNIDPVESQIKQQNIINRVLHHMKYVMDQVYGLYQQYGPDEEYFRVT
;
A
#
# COMPACT_ATOMS: atom_id res chain seq x y z
N LEU A 1 -3.72 -6.98 13.52
CA LEU A 1 -4.82 -7.80 12.99
C LEU A 1 -6.13 -7.25 13.51
N ASN A 2 -7.12 -7.05 12.65
CA ASN A 2 -8.47 -6.70 13.05
C ASN A 2 -9.26 -7.99 13.22
N MET A 3 -9.92 -8.14 14.36
CA MET A 3 -10.68 -9.33 14.71
C MET A 3 -12.07 -8.96 15.21
N THR A 4 -13.08 -9.74 14.84
CA THR A 4 -14.43 -9.60 15.39
C THR A 4 -14.51 -10.16 16.81
N PRO A 5 -15.49 -9.76 17.63
CA PRO A 5 -15.69 -10.30 18.98
C PRO A 5 -15.81 -11.82 19.01
N GLU A 6 -16.44 -12.42 18.01
CA GLU A 6 -16.57 -13.87 17.90
C GLU A 6 -15.24 -14.56 17.65
N GLN A 7 -14.40 -13.95 16.77
CA GLN A 7 -13.05 -14.45 16.51
C GLN A 7 -12.17 -14.38 17.77
N LEU A 8 -12.27 -13.30 18.56
CA LEU A 8 -11.54 -13.17 19.82
C LEU A 8 -11.94 -14.26 20.82
N ARG A 9 -13.23 -14.50 21.00
CA ARG A 9 -13.71 -15.58 21.87
C ARG A 9 -13.25 -16.97 21.43
N SER A 10 -13.17 -17.19 20.11
CA SER A 10 -12.64 -18.45 19.58
C SER A 10 -11.18 -18.69 19.93
N LYS A 11 -10.38 -17.60 20.12
CA LYS A 11 -8.97 -17.68 20.48
C LYS A 11 -8.73 -18.13 21.93
N ILE A 12 -9.68 -17.93 22.82
CA ILE A 12 -9.60 -18.46 24.20
C ILE A 12 -9.47 -19.98 24.14
N ALA A 13 -10.33 -20.64 23.38
CA ALA A 13 -10.34 -22.11 23.29
C ALA A 13 -9.19 -22.66 22.42
N SER A 14 -8.82 -21.97 21.33
CA SER A 14 -7.85 -22.48 20.36
C SER A 14 -6.40 -22.16 20.70
N GLU A 15 -6.13 -20.99 21.29
CA GLU A 15 -4.77 -20.50 21.55
C GLU A 15 -4.49 -20.26 23.04
N GLY A 16 -5.48 -20.46 23.92
CA GLY A 16 -5.34 -20.28 25.37
C GLY A 16 -5.16 -18.80 25.76
N TRP A 17 -5.91 -17.91 25.11
CA TRP A 17 -5.90 -16.48 25.48
C TRP A 17 -6.61 -16.26 26.82
N ASP A 18 -6.21 -15.21 27.52
CA ASP A 18 -6.82 -14.81 28.79
C ASP A 18 -8.25 -14.32 28.55
N GLU A 19 -9.21 -14.95 29.28
CA GLU A 19 -10.63 -14.62 29.18
C GLU A 19 -10.92 -13.20 29.66
N GLU A 20 -10.29 -12.76 30.75
CA GLU A 20 -10.45 -11.40 31.30
C GLU A 20 -10.01 -10.32 30.30
N PHE A 21 -8.91 -10.58 29.58
CA PHE A 21 -8.46 -9.70 28.52
C PHE A 21 -9.48 -9.60 27.37
N VAL A 22 -10.00 -10.75 26.92
CA VAL A 22 -10.93 -10.80 25.78
C VAL A 22 -12.23 -10.07 26.11
N ASP A 23 -12.79 -10.31 27.31
CA ASP A 23 -14.03 -9.66 27.73
C ASP A 23 -13.87 -8.15 27.85
N LYS A 24 -12.78 -7.67 28.45
CA LYS A 24 -12.48 -6.24 28.52
C LYS A 24 -12.21 -5.59 27.16
N ALA A 25 -11.55 -6.31 26.25
CA ALA A 25 -11.30 -5.82 24.90
C ALA A 25 -12.62 -5.64 24.12
N ILE A 26 -13.57 -6.55 24.28
CA ILE A 26 -14.89 -6.45 23.66
C ILE A 26 -15.72 -5.33 24.30
N GLU A 27 -15.68 -5.19 25.63
CA GLU A 27 -16.41 -4.15 26.36
C GLU A 27 -15.89 -2.75 25.99
N ASN A 28 -14.59 -2.55 25.95
CA ASN A 28 -13.96 -1.27 25.62
C ASN A 28 -14.13 -0.90 24.15
N ALA A 29 -14.14 -1.87 23.22
CA ALA A 29 -14.37 -1.63 21.80
C ALA A 29 -15.78 -1.07 21.54
N THR A 30 -16.78 -1.53 22.29
CA THR A 30 -18.16 -1.02 22.18
C THR A 30 -18.29 0.44 22.68
N ILE A 31 -17.34 0.90 23.49
CA ILE A 31 -17.34 2.28 24.06
C ILE A 31 -16.52 3.25 23.21
N GLY A 32 -15.61 2.75 22.39
CA GLY A 32 -14.57 3.52 21.69
C GLY A 32 -14.97 4.06 20.32
N GLU A 33 -15.96 4.95 20.23
CA GLU A 33 -16.34 5.66 18.99
C GLU A 33 -15.36 6.79 18.58
N ASN A 34 -14.17 6.88 19.17
CA ASN A 34 -13.23 7.97 18.91
C ASN A 34 -11.87 7.45 18.40
N ASP A 35 -11.83 7.06 17.17
CA ASP A 35 -10.59 6.74 16.48
C ASP A 35 -9.85 8.01 16.03
N VAL A 36 -8.95 8.47 16.86
CA VAL A 36 -8.04 9.61 16.57
C VAL A 36 -7.12 9.30 15.38
N TYR A 37 -7.00 8.05 14.98
CA TYR A 37 -6.11 7.59 13.89
C TYR A 37 -6.77 7.56 12.50
N THR A 38 -8.08 7.74 12.39
CA THR A 38 -8.79 7.67 11.11
C THR A 38 -8.72 8.94 10.26
N ASN A 39 -8.19 10.03 10.79
CA ASN A 39 -8.12 11.31 10.07
C ASN A 39 -7.13 11.34 8.88
N ASN A 40 -6.36 10.27 8.66
CA ASN A 40 -5.41 10.17 7.54
C ASN A 40 -5.76 9.05 6.54
N LEU A 41 -6.89 8.37 6.70
CA LEU A 41 -7.38 7.40 5.73
C LEU A 41 -8.04 8.12 4.56
N SER A 42 -7.74 7.68 3.34
CA SER A 42 -8.39 8.20 2.14
C SER A 42 -9.88 7.88 2.16
N LEU A 43 -10.69 8.70 1.47
CA LEU A 43 -12.13 8.49 1.30
C LEU A 43 -12.49 7.09 0.74
N GLU A 44 -11.55 6.44 0.05
CA GLU A 44 -11.70 5.09 -0.50
C GLU A 44 -11.69 4.02 0.61
N ASP A 45 -10.91 4.23 1.67
CA ASP A 45 -10.85 3.30 2.82
C ASP A 45 -12.11 3.42 3.70
N GLU A 46 -12.79 4.56 3.68
CA GLU A 46 -14.03 4.79 4.42
C GLU A 46 -15.21 4.03 3.83
N ILE A 47 -15.20 3.77 2.50
CA ILE A 47 -16.25 3.01 1.80
C ILE A 47 -16.14 1.49 2.10
N LEU A 48 -14.97 1.01 2.50
CA LEU A 48 -14.71 -0.40 2.83
C LEU A 48 -14.91 -0.72 4.33
N ARG A 49 -15.37 0.24 5.13
CA ARG A 49 -15.80 -0.03 6.51
C ARG A 49 -17.10 -0.82 6.45
N ASP A 50 -16.95 -2.13 6.48
CA ASP A 50 -18.03 -3.00 6.90
C ASP A 50 -18.38 -2.61 8.35
N ASP A 51 -19.66 -2.49 8.67
CA ASP A 51 -20.18 -2.13 10.00
C ASP A 51 -19.84 -3.15 11.11
N ASP A 52 -18.93 -4.08 10.85
CA ASP A 52 -18.45 -5.05 11.83
C ASP A 52 -17.50 -4.38 12.83
N GLU A 53 -17.93 -4.32 14.09
CA GLU A 53 -17.10 -3.92 15.23
C GLU A 53 -15.82 -4.76 15.28
N THR A 54 -14.72 -4.24 14.71
CA THR A 54 -13.45 -4.95 14.70
C THR A 54 -12.49 -4.38 15.72
N ILE A 55 -11.88 -5.25 16.50
CA ILE A 55 -10.91 -4.93 17.54
C ILE A 55 -9.51 -5.16 17.00
N ARG A 56 -8.64 -4.16 17.16
CA ARG A 56 -7.27 -4.22 16.66
C ARG A 56 -6.34 -4.92 17.63
N ILE A 57 -5.96 -6.15 17.32
CA ILE A 57 -5.00 -6.95 18.09
C ILE A 57 -3.59 -6.77 17.55
N VAL A 58 -2.64 -6.55 18.46
CA VAL A 58 -1.22 -6.36 18.16
C VAL A 58 -0.42 -7.57 18.66
N TYR A 59 0.27 -8.23 17.75
CA TYR A 59 1.25 -9.26 18.05
C TYR A 59 2.63 -8.64 18.11
N CYS A 60 3.22 -8.62 19.30
CA CYS A 60 4.54 -8.05 19.52
C CYS A 60 5.57 -9.16 19.74
N TYR A 61 6.55 -9.23 18.83
CA TYR A 61 7.65 -10.18 18.95
C TYR A 61 8.88 -9.45 19.44
N GLN A 62 9.36 -9.84 20.62
CA GLN A 62 10.50 -9.21 21.27
C GLN A 62 11.55 -10.25 21.67
N ARG A 63 12.80 -9.86 21.58
CA ARG A 63 13.89 -10.66 22.15
C ARG A 63 14.13 -10.20 23.58
N LEU A 64 13.78 -11.05 24.52
CA LEU A 64 13.90 -10.80 25.95
C LEU A 64 14.86 -11.83 26.56
N LEU A 65 15.40 -11.50 27.75
CA LEU A 65 16.14 -12.43 28.57
C LEU A 65 15.17 -13.08 29.55
N ASP A 66 15.26 -14.38 29.66
CA ASP A 66 14.53 -15.16 30.67
C ASP A 66 15.11 -14.93 32.07
N GLU A 67 14.48 -15.48 33.11
CA GLU A 67 14.97 -15.43 34.50
C GLU A 67 16.39 -15.98 34.63
N ASP A 68 16.77 -16.94 33.79
CA ASP A 68 18.10 -17.52 33.70
C ASP A 68 19.09 -16.73 32.80
N ASN A 69 18.74 -15.51 32.38
CA ASN A 69 19.48 -14.68 31.43
C ASN A 69 19.71 -15.34 30.04
N ILE A 70 18.86 -16.26 29.63
CA ILE A 70 18.87 -16.88 28.30
C ILE A 70 18.06 -16.01 27.35
N PRO A 71 18.63 -15.56 26.21
CA PRO A 71 17.88 -14.77 25.25
C PRO A 71 16.86 -15.63 24.51
N GLY A 72 15.58 -15.28 24.65
CA GLY A 72 14.46 -15.92 23.94
C GLY A 72 13.66 -14.93 23.12
N ILE A 73 12.88 -15.42 22.14
CA ILE A 73 11.90 -14.62 21.41
C ILE A 73 10.53 -14.85 22.04
N TYR A 74 9.96 -13.80 22.58
CA TYR A 74 8.64 -13.83 23.19
C TYR A 74 7.62 -13.19 22.25
N CYS A 75 6.46 -13.80 22.17
CA CYS A 75 5.27 -13.22 21.54
C CYS A 75 4.32 -12.74 22.62
N THR A 76 4.07 -11.44 22.65
CA THR A 76 3.07 -10.83 23.50
C THR A 76 1.92 -10.32 22.65
N VAL A 77 0.71 -10.72 22.98
CA VAL A 77 -0.53 -10.32 22.29
C VAL A 77 -1.28 -9.36 23.17
N PHE A 78 -1.53 -8.16 22.66
CA PHE A 78 -2.22 -7.11 23.40
C PHE A 78 -3.11 -6.27 22.50
N CYS A 79 -3.93 -5.41 23.11
CA CYS A 79 -4.82 -4.47 22.46
C CYS A 79 -4.59 -3.06 23.04
N ASN A 80 -4.71 -2.04 22.21
CA ASN A 80 -4.54 -0.66 22.67
C ASN A 80 -5.67 -0.20 23.61
N GLU A 81 -6.85 -0.79 23.45
CA GLU A 81 -8.04 -0.52 24.27
C GLU A 81 -7.93 -1.07 25.70
N VAL A 82 -7.00 -2.02 25.91
CA VAL A 82 -6.74 -2.64 27.22
C VAL A 82 -5.23 -2.68 27.48
N PRO A 83 -4.61 -1.53 27.81
CA PRO A 83 -3.15 -1.42 27.92
C PRO A 83 -2.57 -2.18 29.14
N ASP A 84 -3.37 -2.46 30.14
CA ASP A 84 -2.93 -3.08 31.40
C ASP A 84 -2.92 -4.60 31.38
N LEU A 85 -3.48 -5.21 30.34
CA LEU A 85 -3.58 -6.66 30.19
C LEU A 85 -3.00 -7.12 28.87
N TYR A 86 -2.65 -8.39 28.81
CA TYR A 86 -2.25 -9.08 27.57
C TYR A 86 -3.02 -10.38 27.40
N ALA A 87 -3.36 -10.72 26.16
CA ALA A 87 -4.06 -11.96 25.84
C ALA A 87 -3.17 -13.18 26.06
N LYS A 88 -1.89 -13.05 25.70
CA LYS A 88 -0.92 -14.13 25.76
C LYS A 88 0.50 -13.57 25.82
N HIS A 89 1.34 -14.19 26.63
CA HIS A 89 2.78 -13.97 26.65
C HIS A 89 3.47 -15.34 26.64
N THR A 90 4.13 -15.67 25.53
CA THR A 90 4.68 -17.02 25.32
C THR A 90 6.03 -16.95 24.68
N LEU A 91 6.96 -17.78 25.19
CA LEU A 91 8.26 -18.04 24.55
C LEU A 91 8.05 -18.79 23.23
N MET A 92 8.63 -18.28 22.16
CA MET A 92 8.66 -18.96 20.86
C MET A 92 9.87 -19.88 20.78
N ASP A 93 9.64 -21.17 20.97
CA ASP A 93 10.68 -22.21 20.90
C ASP A 93 10.84 -22.73 19.47
N TYR A 94 11.34 -21.87 18.60
CA TYR A 94 11.61 -22.24 17.21
C TYR A 94 13.09 -22.62 17.02
N ALA A 95 13.36 -23.79 16.44
CA ALA A 95 14.71 -24.30 16.20
C ALA A 95 15.58 -23.34 15.38
N HIS A 96 14.97 -22.54 14.50
CA HIS A 96 15.71 -21.53 13.70
C HIS A 96 16.14 -20.29 14.52
N GLY A 97 15.69 -20.12 15.77
CA GLY A 97 16.09 -19.03 16.68
C GLY A 97 15.81 -17.61 16.17
N GLY A 98 15.00 -17.46 15.15
CA GLY A 98 14.63 -16.19 14.51
C GLY A 98 13.16 -15.84 14.72
N TYR A 99 12.77 -14.62 14.32
CA TYR A 99 11.37 -14.20 14.29
C TYR A 99 10.58 -15.06 13.29
N PRO A 100 9.26 -15.33 13.52
CA PRO A 100 8.42 -16.16 12.65
C PRO A 100 7.99 -15.45 11.36
N PHE A 101 8.76 -14.49 10.91
CA PHE A 101 8.51 -13.74 9.69
C PHE A 101 9.82 -13.26 9.05
N VAL A 102 9.80 -13.15 7.74
CA VAL A 102 10.91 -12.59 6.96
C VAL A 102 10.43 -11.28 6.32
N VAL A 103 11.20 -10.22 6.55
CA VAL A 103 10.89 -8.91 5.97
C VAL A 103 11.59 -8.78 4.63
N SER A 104 10.79 -8.60 3.58
CA SER A 104 11.27 -8.30 2.25
C SER A 104 11.19 -6.79 2.00
N THR A 105 12.31 -6.19 1.60
CA THR A 105 12.39 -4.77 1.28
C THR A 105 12.95 -4.59 -0.12
N PHE A 106 12.33 -3.72 -0.92
CA PHE A 106 12.83 -3.40 -2.25
C PHE A 106 14.06 -2.49 -2.15
N GLU A 107 13.96 -1.41 -1.40
CA GLU A 107 15.05 -0.47 -1.16
C GLU A 107 15.23 -0.25 0.34
N LYS A 108 16.44 -0.49 0.82
CA LYS A 108 16.77 -0.31 2.24
C LYS A 108 17.39 1.08 2.45
N THR A 109 16.60 2.01 2.94
CA THR A 109 17.04 3.40 3.19
C THR A 109 17.72 3.58 4.53
N SER A 110 17.39 2.74 5.54
CA SER A 110 18.02 2.76 6.86
C SER A 110 18.08 1.37 7.50
N LYS A 111 18.64 1.29 8.70
CA LYS A 111 18.64 0.05 9.50
C LYS A 111 17.25 -0.28 10.08
N ARG A 112 16.32 0.67 10.06
CA ARG A 112 14.99 0.50 10.61
C ARG A 112 14.05 -0.05 9.55
N LEU A 113 13.21 -0.99 9.94
CA LEU A 113 12.31 -1.72 9.07
C LEU A 113 11.30 -0.80 8.36
N TYR A 114 10.74 0.15 9.10
CA TYR A 114 9.76 1.10 8.60
C TYR A 114 10.33 2.22 7.70
N ALA A 115 11.65 2.35 7.61
CA ALA A 115 12.29 3.28 6.71
C ALA A 115 12.67 2.65 5.36
N SER A 116 12.25 1.41 5.11
CA SER A 116 12.46 0.73 3.84
C SER A 116 11.33 1.07 2.88
N ARG A 117 11.66 1.30 1.61
CA ARG A 117 10.68 1.64 0.57
C ARG A 117 10.23 0.41 -0.18
N SER A 118 8.95 0.38 -0.52
CA SER A 118 8.36 -0.62 -1.40
C SER A 118 8.45 -0.18 -2.87
N VAL A 119 8.25 -1.12 -3.81
CA VAL A 119 8.20 -0.80 -5.25
C VAL A 119 7.11 0.23 -5.58
N PRO A 120 5.86 0.09 -5.07
CA PRO A 120 4.82 1.08 -5.30
C PRO A 120 5.18 2.47 -4.76
N GLU A 121 5.77 2.56 -3.57
CA GLU A 121 6.15 3.83 -2.96
C GLU A 121 7.21 4.59 -3.77
N VAL A 122 8.19 3.85 -4.34
CA VAL A 122 9.17 4.47 -5.23
C VAL A 122 8.55 4.88 -6.57
N GLY A 123 7.60 4.09 -7.07
CA GLY A 123 6.89 4.35 -8.32
C GLY A 123 5.85 5.47 -8.24
N GLU A 124 5.33 5.76 -7.06
CA GLU A 124 4.22 6.70 -6.83
C GLU A 124 4.51 8.09 -7.39
N ALA A 125 5.71 8.63 -7.13
CA ALA A 125 6.08 9.96 -7.60
C ALA A 125 6.05 10.07 -9.13
N PHE A 126 6.53 9.05 -9.84
CA PHE A 126 6.49 8.99 -11.30
C PHE A 126 5.05 8.89 -11.81
N GLN A 127 4.25 8.05 -11.17
CA GLN A 127 2.86 7.82 -11.53
C GLN A 127 2.01 9.08 -11.33
N GLN A 128 2.20 9.82 -10.26
CA GLN A 128 1.50 11.08 -9.99
C GLN A 128 1.79 12.13 -11.06
N VAL A 129 3.05 12.30 -11.45
CA VAL A 129 3.41 13.26 -12.52
C VAL A 129 2.77 12.85 -13.84
N VAL A 130 2.83 11.58 -14.23
CA VAL A 130 2.22 11.08 -15.47
C VAL A 130 0.70 11.27 -15.43
N LYS A 131 0.05 11.04 -14.29
CA LYS A 131 -1.39 11.26 -14.11
C LYS A 131 -1.74 12.73 -14.33
N VAL A 132 -1.10 13.64 -13.61
CA VAL A 132 -1.36 15.09 -13.70
C VAL A 132 -1.18 15.61 -15.14
N GLU A 133 -0.12 15.19 -15.83
CA GLU A 133 0.11 15.60 -17.23
C GLU A 133 -0.92 14.99 -18.18
N THR A 134 -1.38 13.77 -17.92
CA THR A 134 -2.42 13.14 -18.72
C THR A 134 -3.74 13.87 -18.54
N ASP A 135 -4.15 14.15 -17.31
CA ASP A 135 -5.39 14.87 -16.98
C ASP A 135 -5.37 16.29 -17.59
N ALA A 136 -4.27 17.02 -17.42
CA ALA A 136 -4.09 18.34 -18.04
C ALA A 136 -4.15 18.29 -19.58
N SER A 137 -3.64 17.23 -20.20
CA SER A 137 -3.72 17.03 -21.64
C SER A 137 -5.16 16.77 -22.11
N ILE A 138 -5.92 15.97 -21.37
CA ILE A 138 -7.35 15.69 -21.65
C ILE A 138 -8.16 16.98 -21.52
N ASP A 139 -7.94 17.77 -20.47
CA ASP A 139 -8.62 19.04 -20.24
C ASP A 139 -8.35 20.04 -21.37
N ARG A 140 -7.07 20.18 -21.76
CA ARG A 140 -6.70 21.07 -22.90
C ARG A 140 -7.36 20.60 -24.20
N GLN A 141 -7.39 19.28 -24.44
CA GLN A 141 -8.04 18.73 -25.63
C GLN A 141 -9.55 18.97 -25.62
N SER A 142 -10.18 18.83 -24.47
CA SER A 142 -11.61 19.09 -24.26
C SER A 142 -11.93 20.57 -24.54
N LEU A 143 -11.12 21.49 -23.99
CA LEU A 143 -11.25 22.94 -24.25
C LEU A 143 -10.98 23.31 -25.71
N ALA A 144 -10.06 22.62 -26.38
CA ALA A 144 -9.82 22.84 -27.80
C ALA A 144 -10.98 22.34 -28.68
N THR A 145 -11.64 21.27 -28.27
CA THR A 145 -12.79 20.68 -29.00
C THR A 145 -14.06 21.49 -28.77
N VAL A 146 -14.29 21.95 -27.55
CA VAL A 146 -15.46 22.75 -27.15
C VAL A 146 -14.97 24.00 -26.41
N PRO A 147 -14.43 24.99 -27.14
CA PRO A 147 -13.91 26.19 -26.51
C PRO A 147 -15.01 26.99 -25.81
N PRO A 148 -14.74 27.60 -24.65
CA PRO A 148 -15.68 28.45 -23.96
C PRO A 148 -16.13 29.62 -24.84
N LEU A 149 -17.40 29.95 -24.75
CA LEU A 149 -18.01 31.03 -25.51
C LEU A 149 -18.11 32.28 -24.63
N GLU A 150 -17.52 33.37 -25.05
CA GLU A 150 -17.72 34.68 -24.43
C GLU A 150 -18.93 35.37 -25.04
N HIS A 151 -19.83 35.80 -24.18
CA HIS A 151 -21.06 36.49 -24.58
C HIS A 151 -21.44 37.61 -23.58
N PRO A 152 -22.18 38.66 -24.00
CA PRO A 152 -22.66 39.68 -23.09
C PRO A 152 -23.61 39.13 -22.02
N LEU A 153 -23.60 39.74 -20.85
CA LEU A 153 -24.47 39.40 -19.74
C LEU A 153 -25.95 39.40 -20.19
N GLY A 154 -26.70 38.36 -19.83
CA GLY A 154 -28.11 38.21 -20.13
C GLY A 154 -28.43 37.69 -21.54
N ARG A 155 -27.44 37.33 -22.35
CA ARG A 155 -27.62 36.79 -23.73
C ARG A 155 -26.92 35.47 -23.96
N CYS A 156 -27.02 34.57 -23.02
CA CYS A 156 -26.47 33.23 -23.16
C CYS A 156 -27.17 32.46 -24.29
N PRO A 157 -26.47 31.91 -25.27
CA PRO A 157 -27.08 31.04 -26.25
C PRO A 157 -27.54 29.75 -25.57
N THR A 158 -28.82 29.39 -25.81
CA THR A 158 -29.42 28.17 -25.22
C THR A 158 -28.89 26.88 -25.81
N ARG A 159 -28.23 26.92 -26.95
CA ARG A 159 -27.65 25.79 -27.62
C ARG A 159 -26.30 26.18 -28.22
N TYR A 160 -25.31 25.33 -28.07
CA TYR A 160 -24.00 25.45 -28.66
C TYR A 160 -23.64 24.17 -29.44
N GLY A 161 -23.17 24.32 -30.68
CA GLY A 161 -22.79 23.18 -31.52
C GLY A 161 -22.65 23.57 -33.00
N PRO A 162 -22.21 22.64 -33.85
CA PRO A 162 -22.07 22.90 -35.27
C PRO A 162 -23.37 23.32 -35.92
N GLY A 163 -23.34 24.44 -36.69
CA GLY A 163 -24.50 24.96 -37.42
C GLY A 163 -25.53 25.74 -36.59
N VAL A 164 -25.30 25.95 -35.30
CA VAL A 164 -26.15 26.78 -34.45
C VAL A 164 -25.96 28.26 -34.79
N ARG A 165 -27.07 28.98 -35.03
CA ARG A 165 -27.07 30.43 -35.25
C ARG A 165 -27.11 31.13 -33.91
N ILE A 166 -26.08 31.91 -33.60
CA ILE A 166 -25.99 32.70 -32.37
C ILE A 166 -26.32 34.14 -32.72
N PRO A 167 -27.45 34.73 -32.23
CA PRO A 167 -27.79 36.12 -32.51
C PRO A 167 -26.82 37.06 -31.79
N TYR A 168 -26.33 38.05 -32.50
CA TYR A 168 -25.48 39.10 -31.94
C TYR A 168 -26.01 40.49 -32.36
N ARG A 169 -25.73 41.50 -31.55
CA ARG A 169 -26.14 42.87 -31.84
C ARG A 169 -25.00 43.66 -32.52
N THR A 170 -23.79 43.42 -32.04
CA THR A 170 -22.57 44.08 -32.52
C THR A 170 -21.57 43.04 -32.99
N PRO A 171 -20.92 43.21 -34.17
CA PRO A 171 -19.89 42.30 -34.62
C PRO A 171 -18.78 42.11 -33.57
N GLY A 172 -18.46 40.87 -33.24
CA GLY A 172 -17.46 40.53 -32.20
C GLY A 172 -18.00 40.45 -30.76
N GLU A 173 -19.32 40.65 -30.56
CA GLU A 173 -19.95 40.58 -29.24
C GLU A 173 -19.94 39.15 -28.66
N VAL A 174 -20.01 38.17 -29.55
CA VAL A 174 -19.88 36.73 -29.19
C VAL A 174 -18.67 36.18 -29.88
N ARG A 175 -17.75 35.68 -29.07
CA ARG A 175 -16.47 35.09 -29.58
C ARG A 175 -16.11 33.87 -28.77
N PHE A 176 -15.29 33.02 -29.35
CA PHE A 176 -14.66 31.94 -28.61
C PHE A 176 -13.53 32.51 -27.75
N ALA A 177 -13.46 32.08 -26.49
CA ALA A 177 -12.32 32.40 -25.66
C ALA A 177 -11.05 31.79 -26.25
N ASP A 178 -9.94 32.48 -26.12
CA ASP A 178 -8.63 31.95 -26.52
C ASP A 178 -8.32 30.73 -25.64
N THR A 179 -8.28 29.57 -26.25
CA THR A 179 -7.91 28.35 -25.57
C THR A 179 -6.41 28.12 -25.66
N PRO A 180 -5.79 27.57 -24.60
CA PRO A 180 -4.38 27.22 -24.64
C PRO A 180 -4.13 26.26 -25.82
N ARG A 181 -3.15 26.60 -26.66
CA ARG A 181 -2.74 25.71 -27.74
C ARG A 181 -2.13 24.45 -27.16
N PHE A 182 -2.23 23.35 -27.90
CA PHE A 182 -1.58 22.09 -27.55
C PHE A 182 -0.07 22.33 -27.39
N ASP A 183 0.43 22.06 -26.20
CA ASP A 183 1.85 22.19 -25.87
C ASP A 183 2.54 20.83 -26.02
N ALA A 184 3.48 20.75 -26.97
CA ALA A 184 4.32 19.57 -27.18
C ALA A 184 5.21 19.27 -25.94
N GLY A 185 5.47 20.28 -25.09
CA GLY A 185 6.25 20.13 -23.85
C GLY A 185 5.62 19.14 -22.88
N SER A 186 4.31 19.11 -22.78
CA SER A 186 3.57 18.17 -21.92
C SER A 186 3.80 16.70 -22.32
N ILE A 187 3.84 16.41 -23.62
CA ILE A 187 4.15 15.05 -24.12
C ILE A 187 5.60 14.68 -23.77
N GLU A 188 6.50 15.64 -23.93
CA GLU A 188 7.92 15.40 -23.66
C GLU A 188 8.18 15.15 -22.17
N VAL A 189 7.54 15.91 -21.27
CA VAL A 189 7.62 15.66 -19.81
C VAL A 189 7.15 14.27 -19.47
N ARG A 190 6.00 13.84 -20.00
CA ARG A 190 5.48 12.48 -19.80
C ARG A 190 6.45 11.43 -20.29
N ARG A 191 7.03 11.62 -21.49
CA ARG A 191 8.02 10.70 -22.06
C ARG A 191 9.26 10.60 -21.17
N LEU A 192 9.81 11.73 -20.73
CA LEU A 192 10.98 11.78 -19.85
C LEU A 192 10.72 11.09 -18.50
N MET A 193 9.52 11.27 -17.93
CA MET A 193 9.14 10.59 -16.69
C MET A 193 9.02 9.08 -16.89
N GLN A 194 8.44 8.65 -17.98
CA GLN A 194 8.34 7.23 -18.32
C GLN A 194 9.72 6.60 -18.58
N GLU A 195 10.59 7.27 -19.31
CA GLU A 195 11.98 6.83 -19.53
C GLU A 195 12.77 6.76 -18.20
N SER A 196 12.55 7.71 -17.30
CA SER A 196 13.19 7.74 -15.99
C SER A 196 12.71 6.58 -15.11
N PHE A 197 11.41 6.29 -15.13
CA PHE A 197 10.82 5.14 -14.46
C PHE A 197 11.38 3.82 -15.00
N ASP A 198 11.39 3.65 -16.33
CA ASP A 198 11.91 2.46 -16.98
C ASP A 198 13.40 2.25 -16.68
N ARG A 199 14.18 3.34 -16.66
CA ARG A 199 15.60 3.30 -16.29
C ARG A 199 15.77 2.91 -14.81
N TYR A 200 14.91 3.39 -13.91
CA TYR A 200 15.01 3.07 -12.49
C TYR A 200 14.72 1.59 -12.22
N PHE A 201 13.68 1.04 -12.82
CA PHE A 201 13.28 -0.36 -12.64
C PHE A 201 14.00 -1.36 -13.56
N GLY A 202 14.81 -0.88 -14.49
CA GLY A 202 15.53 -1.72 -15.44
C GLY A 202 14.64 -2.33 -16.52
N ASN A 203 13.53 -1.65 -16.88
CA ASN A 203 12.71 -2.05 -18.01
C ASN A 203 13.45 -1.84 -19.34
N ASN A 204 13.18 -2.71 -20.32
CA ASN A 204 13.75 -2.58 -21.66
C ASN A 204 13.05 -1.42 -22.40
N ALA A 205 13.64 -0.23 -22.33
CA ALA A 205 13.23 0.90 -23.15
C ALA A 205 14.27 1.16 -24.27
N PRO A 206 13.86 1.70 -25.41
CA PRO A 206 14.73 1.85 -26.59
C PRO A 206 16.01 2.69 -26.33
N ASN A 207 15.98 3.52 -25.29
CA ASN A 207 17.08 4.44 -24.95
C ASN A 207 17.93 3.96 -23.76
N ILE A 208 17.73 2.74 -23.28
CA ILE A 208 18.47 2.17 -22.14
C ILE A 208 19.43 1.10 -22.64
N ASP A 209 20.65 1.10 -22.12
CA ASP A 209 21.61 0.04 -22.43
C ASP A 209 21.05 -1.31 -21.92
N PRO A 210 20.93 -2.32 -22.81
CA PRO A 210 20.44 -3.62 -22.44
C PRO A 210 21.22 -4.26 -21.29
N VAL A 211 22.52 -4.00 -21.20
CA VAL A 211 23.37 -4.54 -20.12
C VAL A 211 23.01 -3.89 -18.78
N GLU A 212 22.81 -2.57 -18.74
CA GLU A 212 22.39 -1.85 -17.53
C GLU A 212 21.03 -2.36 -17.04
N SER A 213 20.08 -2.54 -17.98
CA SER A 213 18.75 -3.07 -17.69
C SER A 213 18.83 -4.47 -17.08
N GLN A 214 19.61 -5.37 -17.69
CA GLN A 214 19.79 -6.73 -17.17
C GLN A 214 20.41 -6.74 -15.77
N ILE A 215 21.42 -5.91 -15.50
CA ILE A 215 22.03 -5.82 -14.17
C ILE A 215 21.02 -5.38 -13.12
N LYS A 216 20.19 -4.40 -13.42
CA LYS A 216 19.15 -3.92 -12.49
C LYS A 216 18.09 -4.98 -12.22
N GLN A 217 17.59 -5.63 -13.26
CA GLN A 217 16.64 -6.74 -13.13
C GLN A 217 17.23 -7.89 -12.31
N GLN A 218 18.49 -8.27 -12.59
CA GLN A 218 19.17 -9.32 -11.84
C GLN A 218 19.32 -8.96 -10.37
N ASN A 219 19.60 -7.70 -10.04
CA ASN A 219 19.69 -7.24 -8.64
C ASN A 219 18.34 -7.34 -7.91
N ILE A 220 17.23 -7.01 -8.60
CA ILE A 220 15.88 -7.17 -8.03
C ILE A 220 15.58 -8.65 -7.79
N ILE A 221 15.84 -9.50 -8.78
CA ILE A 221 15.64 -10.95 -8.68
C ILE A 221 16.48 -11.53 -7.52
N ASN A 222 17.76 -11.16 -7.43
CA ASN A 222 18.65 -11.64 -6.37
C ASN A 222 18.15 -11.23 -4.97
N ARG A 223 17.56 -10.04 -4.81
CA ARG A 223 16.95 -9.63 -3.53
C ARG A 223 15.76 -10.53 -3.19
N VAL A 224 14.89 -10.80 -4.14
CA VAL A 224 13.73 -11.68 -3.93
C VAL A 224 14.21 -13.09 -3.56
N LEU A 225 15.16 -13.64 -4.31
CA LEU A 225 15.73 -14.96 -4.04
C LEU A 225 16.37 -15.03 -2.67
N HIS A 226 17.06 -13.98 -2.24
CA HIS A 226 17.66 -13.92 -0.90
C HIS A 226 16.61 -14.00 0.22
N HIS A 227 15.48 -13.27 0.08
CA HIS A 227 14.39 -13.36 1.05
C HIS A 227 13.70 -14.73 1.01
N MET A 228 13.49 -15.29 -0.18
CA MET A 228 12.95 -16.65 -0.31
C MET A 228 13.85 -17.69 0.37
N LYS A 229 15.17 -17.55 0.24
CA LYS A 229 16.10 -18.42 0.94
C LYS A 229 15.87 -18.39 2.45
N TYR A 230 15.74 -17.21 3.06
CA TYR A 230 15.46 -17.11 4.51
C TYR A 230 14.13 -17.77 4.89
N VAL A 231 13.09 -17.60 4.08
CA VAL A 231 11.81 -18.27 4.31
C VAL A 231 11.99 -19.79 4.28
N MET A 232 12.72 -20.30 3.27
CA MET A 232 12.96 -21.75 3.14
C MET A 232 13.81 -22.29 4.27
N ASP A 233 14.83 -21.55 4.72
CA ASP A 233 15.65 -21.93 5.87
C ASP A 233 14.80 -22.04 7.15
N GLN A 234 13.85 -21.11 7.37
CA GLN A 234 12.93 -21.17 8.51
C GLN A 234 11.94 -22.34 8.39
N VAL A 235 11.34 -22.52 7.22
CA VAL A 235 10.44 -23.66 6.96
C VAL A 235 11.15 -24.98 7.16
N TYR A 236 12.39 -25.10 6.69
CA TYR A 236 13.19 -26.31 6.89
C TYR A 236 13.49 -26.56 8.38
N GLY A 237 13.85 -25.51 9.13
CA GLY A 237 14.06 -25.62 10.58
C GLY A 237 12.80 -26.06 11.33
N LEU A 238 11.64 -25.51 10.97
CA LEU A 238 10.36 -25.94 11.55
C LEU A 238 9.98 -27.36 11.14
N TYR A 239 10.25 -27.74 9.90
CA TYR A 239 10.03 -29.09 9.42
C TYR A 239 10.91 -30.12 10.18
N GLN A 240 12.18 -29.79 10.46
CA GLN A 240 13.03 -30.63 11.29
C GLN A 240 12.54 -30.76 12.73
N GLN A 241 11.89 -29.71 13.26
CA GLN A 241 11.41 -29.68 14.65
C GLN A 241 10.09 -30.39 14.83
N TYR A 242 9.16 -30.26 13.88
CA TYR A 242 7.77 -30.70 13.98
C TYR A 242 7.36 -31.73 12.92
N GLY A 243 8.24 -32.01 11.97
CA GLY A 243 7.96 -33.00 10.92
C GLY A 243 7.97 -34.42 11.45
N PRO A 244 7.43 -35.38 10.68
CA PRO A 244 7.47 -36.78 11.03
C PRO A 244 8.90 -37.32 10.99
N ASP A 245 9.23 -38.26 11.87
CA ASP A 245 10.57 -38.89 11.95
C ASP A 245 10.95 -39.64 10.66
N GLU A 246 9.95 -40.12 9.91
CA GLU A 246 10.15 -40.83 8.64
C GLU A 246 9.19 -40.30 7.56
N GLU A 247 9.71 -39.92 6.41
CA GLU A 247 8.94 -39.54 5.25
C GLU A 247 9.31 -40.35 4.02
N TYR A 248 8.31 -40.95 3.38
CA TYR A 248 8.52 -41.78 2.20
C TYR A 248 8.26 -40.97 0.92
N PHE A 249 9.33 -40.73 0.15
CA PHE A 249 9.23 -40.09 -1.15
C PHE A 249 9.07 -41.14 -2.24
N ARG A 250 8.04 -41.00 -3.06
CA ARG A 250 7.92 -41.78 -4.29
C ARG A 250 8.70 -41.06 -5.39
N VAL A 251 9.87 -41.61 -5.76
CA VAL A 251 10.61 -41.15 -6.92
C VAL A 251 9.92 -41.73 -8.16
N THR A 252 9.31 -40.87 -8.99
CA THR A 252 8.71 -41.22 -10.28
C THR A 252 9.67 -40.92 -11.41
#